data_b0ea69308df8e22919108dbd74601ff3
#
_entry.id   b0ea69308df8e22919108dbd74601ff3
#
_cell.length_a   1.000
_cell.length_b   1.000
_cell.length_c   1.000
_cell.angle_alpha   90.00
_cell.angle_beta   90.00
_cell.angle_gamma   90.00
#
_symmetry.space_group_name_H-M   'P 1'
#
loop_
_entity.id
_entity.type
_entity.pdbx_description
1 polymer ?
#
loop_
_entity_poly.entity_id
_entity_poly.type
_entity_poly.pdbx_seq_one_letter_code
_entity_poly.pdbx_strand_id
1 'polypeptide(L)'
;MVDGILRGTRLPRMLFRRILPPPSVCLLCAVLANIAGCERHTPSSRADTVVLQPENHAVSAQSNANASGWPETAGVALLVQGETRNEAIVLFPTAVDGGATAHFDTLGYRGAEVTLFGRGGARLSAKLGPPPDRVDAECVLWPLRGVRGAGADTTWAVGFSSGQMVALALDSVEVLSTRDSLALVAEASRLASSVTVPTPPFFQGLRFSVHDIRRFEASPGVEAIVAHLMRKVNQEANPLEEQTLLIAERDSGVMAGPYHLVYAERTHGLEETTVTPEVIAGVRIAGRPILVVARDGDEGVAYAMLERSGPGRWRIRWTSGRTHCA
;
A
#
# COMPACT_ATOMS: atom_id res chain seq x y z
N MET A 1 28.55 -20.64 -45.30
CA MET A 1 27.55 -20.66 -46.37
C MET A 1 26.24 -21.08 -45.74
N VAL A 2 25.35 -20.17 -45.45
CA VAL A 2 23.93 -20.06 -45.77
C VAL A 2 23.44 -18.78 -45.06
N ASP A 3 23.13 -17.78 -45.90
CA ASP A 3 22.43 -16.54 -45.55
C ASP A 3 20.95 -16.81 -45.27
N GLY A 4 20.37 -16.12 -44.32
CA GLY A 4 18.95 -16.20 -43.99
C GLY A 4 18.38 -14.90 -43.41
N ILE A 5 18.23 -13.93 -44.26
CA ILE A 5 17.13 -12.93 -44.46
C ILE A 5 16.29 -12.56 -43.24
N LEU A 6 16.56 -11.36 -42.74
CA LEU A 6 15.69 -10.54 -41.89
C LEU A 6 14.49 -10.02 -42.71
N ARG A 7 13.28 -10.39 -42.34
CA ARG A 7 12.04 -9.71 -42.78
C ARG A 7 11.47 -8.88 -41.63
N GLY A 8 11.61 -7.58 -41.78
CA GLY A 8 10.93 -6.61 -40.91
C GLY A 8 9.44 -6.53 -41.25
N THR A 9 8.61 -6.69 -40.28
CA THR A 9 7.18 -6.40 -40.32
C THR A 9 6.91 -4.99 -39.78
N ARG A 10 6.51 -4.10 -40.69
CA ARG A 10 6.04 -2.74 -40.38
C ARG A 10 4.63 -2.82 -39.80
N LEU A 11 4.42 -2.24 -38.62
CA LEU A 11 3.10 -1.98 -38.02
C LEU A 11 2.47 -0.72 -38.69
N PRO A 12 1.17 -0.71 -38.97
CA PRO A 12 0.50 0.46 -39.54
C PRO A 12 0.21 1.51 -38.46
N ARG A 13 0.54 2.76 -38.82
CA ARG A 13 0.15 3.96 -38.09
C ARG A 13 -1.35 4.18 -38.19
N MET A 14 -2.09 4.05 -37.10
CA MET A 14 -3.47 4.54 -37.01
C MET A 14 -3.50 6.06 -36.86
N LEU A 15 -4.04 6.71 -37.87
CA LEU A 15 -4.38 8.13 -37.89
C LEU A 15 -5.63 8.36 -37.06
N PHE A 16 -5.49 9.00 -35.90
CA PHE A 16 -6.62 9.55 -35.15
C PHE A 16 -7.09 10.85 -35.80
N ARG A 17 -8.25 10.76 -36.50
CA ARG A 17 -9.02 11.92 -36.97
C ARG A 17 -9.63 12.64 -35.77
N ARG A 18 -9.19 13.86 -35.53
CA ARG A 18 -9.87 14.82 -34.66
C ARG A 18 -11.18 15.25 -35.29
N ILE A 19 -12.30 14.95 -34.63
CA ILE A 19 -13.61 15.51 -34.93
C ILE A 19 -13.81 16.73 -34.03
N LEU A 20 -13.85 17.92 -34.63
CA LEU A 20 -14.23 19.17 -33.97
C LEU A 20 -15.76 19.23 -33.89
N PRO A 21 -16.34 19.64 -32.77
CA PRO A 21 -17.76 19.97 -32.69
C PRO A 21 -18.05 21.40 -33.22
N PRO A 22 -19.25 21.64 -33.75
CA PRO A 22 -19.64 22.92 -34.32
C PRO A 22 -20.00 23.97 -33.24
N PRO A 23 -19.92 25.26 -33.57
CA PRO A 23 -20.33 26.33 -32.67
C PRO A 23 -21.84 26.56 -32.76
N SER A 24 -22.53 26.57 -31.62
CA SER A 24 -23.93 27.04 -31.60
C SER A 24 -24.17 27.92 -30.36
N VAL A 25 -24.36 29.19 -30.72
CA VAL A 25 -25.40 30.13 -30.28
C VAL A 25 -25.45 30.53 -28.80
N CYS A 26 -25.03 31.78 -28.59
CA CYS A 26 -25.37 32.63 -27.48
C CYS A 26 -26.90 32.78 -27.31
N LEU A 27 -27.39 32.59 -26.07
CA LEU A 27 -28.61 33.28 -25.64
C LEU A 27 -28.35 33.94 -24.29
N LEU A 28 -28.43 35.29 -24.34
CA LEU A 28 -28.47 36.17 -23.19
C LEU A 28 -29.72 35.87 -22.35
N CYS A 29 -29.53 35.63 -21.04
CA CYS A 29 -30.55 35.97 -20.04
C CYS A 29 -29.84 36.55 -18.81
N ALA A 30 -29.90 37.86 -18.71
CA ALA A 30 -29.64 38.62 -17.49
C ALA A 30 -30.89 38.56 -16.61
N VAL A 31 -30.76 38.04 -15.38
CA VAL A 31 -31.72 38.27 -14.29
C VAL A 31 -30.97 38.29 -12.94
N LEU A 32 -30.87 39.50 -12.42
CA LEU A 32 -30.97 39.94 -11.02
C LEU A 32 -30.27 39.19 -9.90
N ALA A 33 -29.41 39.96 -9.27
CA ALA A 33 -28.73 39.76 -8.01
C ALA A 33 -29.69 39.38 -6.86
N ASN A 34 -29.33 38.32 -6.13
CA ASN A 34 -29.63 38.23 -4.70
C ASN A 34 -28.36 37.82 -3.98
N ILE A 35 -27.79 38.80 -3.29
CA ILE A 35 -26.67 38.62 -2.36
C ILE A 35 -27.26 37.97 -1.10
N ALA A 36 -27.16 36.63 -1.04
CA ALA A 36 -27.26 35.91 0.21
C ALA A 36 -25.91 35.24 0.40
N GLY A 37 -25.18 35.67 1.43
CA GLY A 37 -23.88 35.13 1.80
C GLY A 37 -23.99 33.65 2.14
N CYS A 38 -23.60 32.80 1.22
CA CYS A 38 -23.26 31.42 1.54
C CYS A 38 -21.84 31.43 2.06
N GLU A 39 -21.68 31.37 3.37
CA GLU A 39 -20.47 30.88 3.98
C GLU A 39 -20.22 29.50 3.36
N ARG A 40 -19.20 29.43 2.50
CA ARG A 40 -18.67 28.18 2.03
C ARG A 40 -18.00 27.48 3.23
N HIS A 41 -18.76 26.65 3.93
CA HIS A 41 -18.19 25.59 4.70
C HIS A 41 -17.45 24.71 3.70
N THR A 42 -16.15 24.89 3.59
CA THR A 42 -15.24 23.89 3.05
C THR A 42 -15.36 22.68 3.97
N PRO A 43 -15.91 21.54 3.53
CA PRO A 43 -15.84 20.34 4.32
C PRO A 43 -14.35 19.99 4.46
N SER A 44 -13.82 20.12 5.68
CA SER A 44 -12.52 19.54 6.03
C SER A 44 -12.64 18.05 5.78
N SER A 45 -12.12 17.60 4.66
CA SER A 45 -12.06 16.19 4.28
C SER A 45 -11.05 15.50 5.18
N ARG A 46 -11.45 15.21 6.42
CA ARG A 46 -10.73 14.27 7.24
C ARG A 46 -11.04 12.88 6.69
N ALA A 47 -10.07 12.23 6.08
CA ALA A 47 -10.18 10.83 5.71
C ALA A 47 -10.40 10.01 6.99
N ASP A 48 -11.64 9.58 7.22
CA ASP A 48 -11.95 8.68 8.33
C ASP A 48 -11.50 7.28 7.95
N THR A 49 -10.36 6.86 8.49
CA THR A 49 -9.90 5.47 8.38
C THR A 49 -10.59 4.64 9.43
N VAL A 50 -11.50 3.78 9.04
CA VAL A 50 -12.17 2.84 9.94
C VAL A 50 -11.55 1.46 9.78
N VAL A 51 -10.83 1.02 10.79
CA VAL A 51 -10.24 -0.33 10.87
C VAL A 51 -11.20 -1.23 11.62
N LEU A 52 -11.72 -2.24 10.93
CA LEU A 52 -12.52 -3.28 11.58
C LEU A 52 -11.62 -4.39 12.11
N GLN A 53 -11.64 -4.54 13.41
CA GLN A 53 -11.27 -5.81 14.04
C GLN A 53 -12.55 -6.61 14.26
N PRO A 54 -12.57 -7.94 13.98
CA PRO A 54 -13.70 -8.75 14.36
C PRO A 54 -13.92 -8.61 15.87
N GLU A 55 -15.15 -8.28 16.26
CA GLU A 55 -15.52 -8.12 17.65
C GLU A 55 -15.26 -9.42 18.44
N ASN A 56 -14.18 -9.45 19.18
CA ASN A 56 -14.01 -10.31 20.30
C ASN A 56 -13.49 -9.45 21.47
N HIS A 57 -14.44 -9.06 22.33
CA HIS A 57 -14.28 -8.49 23.65
C HIS A 57 -13.38 -7.26 23.77
N ALA A 58 -14.03 -6.15 24.12
CA ALA A 58 -13.43 -4.93 24.58
C ALA A 58 -12.40 -5.20 25.70
N VAL A 59 -11.14 -5.36 25.31
CA VAL A 59 -10.04 -5.13 26.21
C VAL A 59 -9.75 -3.63 26.08
N SER A 60 -10.10 -2.88 27.12
CA SER A 60 -9.67 -1.49 27.30
C SER A 60 -8.20 -1.42 26.97
N ALA A 61 -7.87 -0.85 25.84
CA ALA A 61 -6.50 -0.47 25.52
C ALA A 61 -6.13 0.69 26.46
N GLN A 62 -5.65 0.36 27.65
CA GLN A 62 -4.79 1.27 28.37
C GLN A 62 -3.56 1.49 27.49
N SER A 63 -3.56 2.61 26.80
CA SER A 63 -2.44 3.07 26.01
C SER A 63 -1.27 3.33 26.95
N ASN A 64 -0.40 2.35 27.10
CA ASN A 64 0.95 2.60 27.52
C ASN A 64 1.64 3.35 26.38
N ALA A 65 1.69 4.66 26.50
CA ALA A 65 2.19 5.63 25.53
C ALA A 65 3.71 5.49 25.20
N ASN A 66 4.36 4.39 25.54
CA ASN A 66 5.81 4.23 25.42
C ASN A 66 6.28 3.05 24.56
N ALA A 67 5.39 2.30 23.91
CA ALA A 67 5.82 1.28 22.98
C ALA A 67 5.37 1.68 21.57
N SER A 68 6.31 2.11 20.74
CA SER A 68 6.11 2.45 19.31
C SER A 68 5.51 1.30 18.49
N GLY A 69 5.26 0.13 19.07
CA GLY A 69 4.82 -1.09 18.37
C GLY A 69 5.88 -1.66 17.42
N TRP A 70 6.96 -0.94 17.19
CA TRP A 70 8.06 -1.41 16.33
C TRP A 70 8.73 -2.65 16.92
N PRO A 71 8.93 -3.72 16.14
CA PRO A 71 9.59 -4.91 16.64
C PRO A 71 11.10 -4.70 16.72
N GLU A 72 11.70 -4.83 17.90
CA GLU A 72 13.15 -4.70 18.08
C GLU A 72 13.96 -5.62 17.14
N THR A 73 13.41 -6.81 16.84
CA THR A 73 14.00 -7.74 15.90
C THR A 73 14.03 -7.25 14.46
N ALA A 74 13.30 -6.20 14.11
CA ALA A 74 13.37 -5.52 12.81
C ALA A 74 14.59 -4.58 12.73
N GLY A 75 15.26 -4.35 13.86
CA GLY A 75 16.37 -3.43 13.97
C GLY A 75 15.90 -1.98 14.16
N VAL A 76 16.73 -1.03 13.80
CA VAL A 76 16.52 0.39 14.13
C VAL A 76 15.88 1.20 13.02
N ALA A 77 15.76 0.66 11.81
CA ALA A 77 15.26 1.39 10.65
C ALA A 77 14.43 0.53 9.71
N LEU A 78 13.38 1.13 9.17
CA LEU A 78 12.69 0.70 7.96
C LEU A 78 13.26 1.45 6.78
N LEU A 79 13.62 0.75 5.73
CA LEU A 79 14.01 1.31 4.46
C LEU A 79 12.89 1.07 3.46
N VAL A 80 12.58 2.07 2.66
CA VAL A 80 11.68 1.94 1.51
C VAL A 80 12.46 2.33 0.28
N GLN A 81 12.27 1.61 -0.82
CA GLN A 81 12.97 1.92 -2.08
C GLN A 81 12.63 3.34 -2.51
N GLY A 82 13.67 4.12 -2.84
CA GLY A 82 13.54 5.42 -3.48
C GLY A 82 13.31 5.30 -4.99
N GLU A 83 13.61 6.36 -5.73
CA GLU A 83 13.46 6.39 -7.20
C GLU A 83 14.29 5.30 -7.90
N THR A 84 15.43 4.99 -7.35
CA THR A 84 16.31 3.94 -7.88
C THR A 84 16.51 2.81 -6.88
N ARG A 85 16.90 1.63 -7.36
CA ARG A 85 17.21 0.48 -6.50
C ARG A 85 18.42 0.71 -5.57
N ASN A 86 19.22 1.73 -5.82
CA ASN A 86 20.40 2.05 -5.04
C ASN A 86 20.16 3.19 -4.05
N GLU A 87 18.92 3.57 -3.83
CA GLU A 87 18.49 4.62 -2.92
C GLU A 87 17.36 4.12 -2.02
N ALA A 88 17.35 4.62 -0.80
CA ALA A 88 16.34 4.26 0.20
C ALA A 88 15.87 5.51 0.94
N ILE A 89 14.57 5.62 1.13
CA ILE A 89 13.97 6.44 2.18
C ILE A 89 14.19 5.67 3.48
N VAL A 90 14.85 6.29 4.47
CA VAL A 90 15.13 5.64 5.75
C VAL A 90 14.26 6.24 6.84
N LEU A 91 13.43 5.40 7.44
CA LEU A 91 12.53 5.75 8.53
C LEU A 91 13.06 5.16 9.84
N PHE A 92 13.14 5.99 10.87
CA PHE A 92 13.57 5.58 12.21
C PHE A 92 12.33 5.47 13.14
N PRO A 93 11.84 4.26 13.41
CA PRO A 93 10.57 4.04 14.10
C PRO A 93 10.52 4.50 15.56
N THR A 94 11.69 4.67 16.18
CA THR A 94 11.82 5.12 17.58
C THR A 94 11.93 6.64 17.71
N ALA A 95 11.99 7.38 16.60
CA ALA A 95 11.88 8.82 16.64
C ALA A 95 10.46 9.18 17.05
N VAL A 96 10.27 9.53 18.30
CA VAL A 96 8.98 9.91 18.87
C VAL A 96 8.45 11.14 18.15
N ASP A 97 7.20 11.01 17.72
CA ASP A 97 6.26 12.04 17.30
C ASP A 97 6.79 13.47 17.12
N GLY A 98 6.83 13.94 15.86
CA GLY A 98 6.61 15.35 15.47
C GLY A 98 7.45 16.44 16.11
N GLY A 99 8.30 16.12 17.01
CA GLY A 99 9.30 17.02 17.59
C GLY A 99 10.56 16.93 16.77
N ALA A 100 10.91 18.03 16.11
CA ALA A 100 12.16 18.32 15.44
C ALA A 100 13.26 17.28 15.72
N THR A 101 13.58 16.49 14.68
CA THR A 101 14.89 15.86 14.54
C THR A 101 15.56 15.54 15.87
N ALA A 102 15.16 14.46 16.55
CA ALA A 102 16.13 13.81 17.41
C ALA A 102 17.37 13.71 16.52
N HIS A 103 18.47 14.36 16.92
CA HIS A 103 19.74 14.25 16.22
C HIS A 103 20.16 12.78 16.35
N PHE A 104 19.56 11.94 15.48
CA PHE A 104 20.05 10.60 15.30
C PHE A 104 21.49 10.78 14.84
N ASP A 105 22.41 10.15 15.54
CA ASP A 105 23.78 10.03 15.05
C ASP A 105 23.74 9.18 13.77
N THR A 106 23.30 9.83 12.67
CA THR A 106 23.19 9.22 11.35
C THR A 106 24.53 8.72 10.86
N LEU A 107 25.64 9.25 11.38
CA LEU A 107 27.00 8.81 11.06
C LEU A 107 27.25 7.38 11.55
N GLY A 108 26.64 6.98 12.67
CA GLY A 108 26.74 5.61 13.21
C GLY A 108 26.15 4.54 12.30
N TYR A 109 25.27 4.91 11.35
CA TYR A 109 24.66 3.95 10.41
C TYR A 109 25.42 3.80 9.10
N ARG A 110 26.42 4.61 8.84
CA ARG A 110 27.26 4.49 7.64
C ARG A 110 27.92 3.11 7.58
N GLY A 111 27.69 2.42 6.49
CA GLY A 111 28.23 1.07 6.27
C GLY A 111 27.46 -0.05 6.96
N ALA A 112 26.37 0.27 7.68
CA ALA A 112 25.51 -0.73 8.29
C ALA A 112 24.93 -1.67 7.21
N GLU A 113 24.96 -2.96 7.49
CA GLU A 113 24.36 -3.96 6.62
C GLU A 113 22.83 -3.90 6.75
N VAL A 114 22.16 -4.01 5.61
CA VAL A 114 20.71 -4.03 5.53
C VAL A 114 20.26 -5.21 4.70
N THR A 115 19.14 -5.81 5.10
CA THR A 115 18.47 -6.85 4.32
C THR A 115 17.27 -6.23 3.62
N LEU A 116 17.19 -6.41 2.30
CA LEU A 116 16.15 -5.86 1.45
C LEU A 116 15.24 -6.98 0.97
N PHE A 117 13.95 -6.67 0.82
CA PHE A 117 12.91 -7.63 0.46
C PHE A 117 12.10 -7.12 -0.72
N GLY A 118 11.93 -7.97 -1.72
CA GLY A 118 11.03 -7.76 -2.85
C GLY A 118 9.64 -8.31 -2.56
N ARG A 119 8.66 -7.82 -3.30
CA ARG A 119 7.24 -8.22 -3.18
C ARG A 119 7.05 -9.73 -3.47
N GLY A 120 7.79 -10.27 -4.43
CA GLY A 120 7.78 -11.70 -4.77
C GLY A 120 8.63 -12.59 -3.84
N GLY A 121 9.09 -12.10 -2.68
CA GLY A 121 9.90 -12.86 -1.73
C GLY A 121 11.41 -12.82 -2.02
N ALA A 122 11.86 -11.99 -2.97
CA ALA A 122 13.29 -11.77 -3.18
C ALA A 122 13.94 -11.23 -1.90
N ARG A 123 15.16 -11.73 -1.61
CA ARG A 123 15.99 -11.27 -0.48
C ARG A 123 17.33 -10.80 -1.01
N LEU A 124 17.64 -9.54 -0.75
CA LEU A 124 18.89 -8.92 -1.14
C LEU A 124 19.62 -8.38 0.10
N SER A 125 20.89 -8.06 -0.06
CA SER A 125 21.69 -7.36 0.95
C SER A 125 22.32 -6.12 0.35
N ALA A 126 22.51 -5.11 1.17
CA ALA A 126 23.21 -3.89 0.82
C ALA A 126 23.90 -3.30 2.05
N LYS A 127 24.66 -2.22 1.84
CA LYS A 127 25.19 -1.39 2.92
C LYS A 127 24.67 0.03 2.76
N LEU A 128 24.27 0.64 3.87
CA LEU A 128 23.94 2.07 3.89
C LEU A 128 25.19 2.87 3.54
N GLY A 129 25.07 3.80 2.61
CA GLY A 129 26.08 4.79 2.30
C GLY A 129 26.19 5.85 3.39
N PRO A 130 26.95 6.92 3.16
CA PRO A 130 26.93 8.08 4.03
C PRO A 130 25.55 8.74 3.99
N PRO A 131 25.09 9.31 5.13
CA PRO A 131 23.89 10.12 5.11
C PRO A 131 24.06 11.29 4.14
N PRO A 132 23.01 11.77 3.51
CA PRO A 132 23.08 12.94 2.65
C PRO A 132 23.45 14.19 3.47
N ASP A 133 24.19 15.11 2.86
CA ASP A 133 24.70 16.32 3.52
C ASP A 133 23.58 17.30 3.96
N ARG A 134 22.36 17.14 3.42
CA ARG A 134 21.20 17.96 3.78
C ARG A 134 20.14 17.10 4.40
N VAL A 135 19.89 17.32 5.70
CA VAL A 135 18.86 16.66 6.49
C VAL A 135 17.53 17.46 6.46
N ASP A 136 17.56 18.66 5.92
CA ASP A 136 16.43 19.60 5.92
C ASP A 136 15.49 19.41 4.73
N ALA A 137 15.77 18.47 3.84
CA ALA A 137 14.86 18.13 2.76
C ALA A 137 13.72 17.24 3.32
N GLU A 138 12.50 17.54 2.92
CA GLU A 138 11.31 16.75 3.26
C GLU A 138 11.46 15.26 2.88
N CYS A 139 12.40 14.97 1.96
CA CYS A 139 12.77 13.64 1.52
C CYS A 139 14.28 13.44 1.53
N VAL A 140 14.74 12.58 2.42
CA VAL A 140 16.15 12.23 2.53
C VAL A 140 16.40 10.86 1.93
N LEU A 141 16.94 10.83 0.71
CA LEU A 141 17.33 9.59 0.04
C LEU A 141 18.75 9.18 0.46
N TRP A 142 18.87 8.01 1.04
CA TRP A 142 20.15 7.42 1.44
C TRP A 142 20.68 6.51 0.33
N PRO A 143 21.93 6.69 -0.09
CA PRO A 143 22.53 5.81 -1.07
C PRO A 143 22.75 4.42 -0.48
N LEU A 144 22.45 3.39 -1.25
CA LEU A 144 22.77 2.00 -0.96
C LEU A 144 24.00 1.57 -1.77
N ARG A 145 24.88 0.82 -1.15
CA ARG A 145 26.08 0.29 -1.81
C ARG A 145 26.04 -1.22 -1.86
N GLY A 146 26.44 -1.77 -2.99
CA GLY A 146 26.61 -3.20 -3.15
C GLY A 146 25.29 -3.97 -3.03
N VAL A 147 24.20 -3.42 -3.58
CA VAL A 147 22.91 -4.13 -3.65
C VAL A 147 23.10 -5.44 -4.44
N ARG A 148 22.94 -6.57 -3.77
CA ARG A 148 23.15 -7.90 -4.33
C ARG A 148 22.16 -8.91 -3.74
N GLY A 149 21.75 -9.88 -4.55
CA GLY A 149 20.86 -10.96 -4.16
C GLY A 149 21.07 -12.18 -5.03
N ALA A 150 20.43 -13.27 -4.68
CA ALA A 150 20.41 -14.47 -5.50
C ALA A 150 19.32 -14.35 -6.58
N GLY A 151 19.68 -14.65 -7.84
CA GLY A 151 18.74 -14.67 -8.97
C GLY A 151 18.79 -13.42 -9.83
N ALA A 152 17.94 -13.41 -10.86
CA ALA A 152 17.84 -12.34 -11.84
C ALA A 152 16.99 -11.14 -11.33
N ASP A 153 16.10 -11.39 -10.38
CA ASP A 153 15.29 -10.35 -9.78
C ASP A 153 16.09 -9.61 -8.70
N THR A 154 16.39 -8.36 -8.98
CA THR A 154 17.10 -7.44 -8.09
C THR A 154 16.21 -6.30 -7.60
N THR A 155 14.90 -6.42 -7.81
CA THR A 155 13.93 -5.46 -7.30
C THR A 155 13.68 -5.70 -5.81
N TRP A 156 13.56 -4.63 -5.07
CA TRP A 156 13.18 -4.66 -3.67
C TRP A 156 12.18 -3.53 -3.41
N ALA A 157 11.46 -3.62 -2.33
CA ALA A 157 10.50 -2.58 -1.95
C ALA A 157 10.75 -2.08 -0.53
N VAL A 158 11.13 -2.97 0.38
CA VAL A 158 11.42 -2.62 1.77
C VAL A 158 12.74 -3.23 2.22
N GLY A 159 13.34 -2.64 3.24
CA GLY A 159 14.55 -3.13 3.87
C GLY A 159 14.54 -2.88 5.37
N PHE A 160 15.42 -3.60 6.05
CA PHE A 160 15.55 -3.52 7.50
C PHE A 160 17.01 -3.62 7.90
N SER A 161 17.36 -2.95 8.99
CA SER A 161 18.72 -2.99 9.54
C SER A 161 19.03 -4.26 10.33
N SER A 162 18.08 -5.19 10.43
CA SER A 162 18.28 -6.51 11.06
C SER A 162 18.22 -7.64 10.04
N GLY A 163 19.10 -8.62 10.20
CA GLY A 163 19.12 -9.85 9.40
C GLY A 163 18.15 -10.93 9.86
N GLN A 164 17.36 -10.71 10.91
CA GLN A 164 16.53 -11.74 11.54
C GLN A 164 15.19 -11.98 10.81
N MET A 165 14.91 -11.23 9.76
CA MET A 165 13.67 -11.36 9.01
C MET A 165 13.82 -12.36 7.87
N VAL A 166 12.71 -13.04 7.60
CA VAL A 166 12.58 -13.97 6.47
C VAL A 166 11.57 -13.40 5.49
N ALA A 167 11.87 -13.53 4.20
CA ALA A 167 10.95 -13.11 3.15
C ALA A 167 9.65 -13.92 3.24
N LEU A 168 8.52 -13.26 3.05
CA LEU A 168 7.21 -13.84 2.82
C LEU A 168 6.84 -13.54 1.37
N ALA A 169 6.81 -14.57 0.53
CA ALA A 169 6.40 -14.39 -0.86
C ALA A 169 4.92 -14.02 -0.94
N LEU A 170 4.62 -12.99 -1.71
CA LEU A 170 3.28 -12.54 -2.04
C LEU A 170 3.04 -12.85 -3.52
N ASP A 171 2.41 -13.99 -3.79
CA ASP A 171 2.18 -14.46 -5.15
C ASP A 171 1.08 -13.63 -5.82
N SER A 172 1.38 -13.03 -6.95
CA SER A 172 0.38 -12.35 -7.77
C SER A 172 -0.64 -13.36 -8.32
N VAL A 173 -1.89 -12.98 -8.34
CA VAL A 173 -2.93 -13.79 -8.99
C VAL A 173 -2.75 -13.88 -10.50
N GLU A 174 -1.96 -13.04 -11.11
CA GLU A 174 -1.64 -13.06 -12.54
C GLU A 174 -0.87 -14.32 -12.97
N VAL A 175 -0.15 -14.96 -12.02
CA VAL A 175 0.55 -16.23 -12.29
C VAL A 175 -0.36 -17.45 -12.20
N LEU A 176 -1.61 -17.27 -11.78
CA LEU A 176 -2.60 -18.35 -11.67
C LEU A 176 -3.28 -18.61 -13.03
N SER A 177 -4.03 -19.71 -13.10
CA SER A 177 -4.94 -19.92 -14.23
C SER A 177 -5.99 -18.82 -14.29
N THR A 178 -6.46 -18.45 -15.48
CA THR A 178 -7.53 -17.45 -15.63
C THR A 178 -8.75 -17.76 -14.77
N ARG A 179 -9.11 -19.04 -14.65
CA ARG A 179 -10.25 -19.49 -13.81
C ARG A 179 -10.00 -19.19 -12.35
N ASP A 180 -8.81 -19.48 -11.84
CA ASP A 180 -8.47 -19.30 -10.42
C ASP A 180 -8.34 -17.82 -10.08
N SER A 181 -7.76 -17.03 -10.99
CA SER A 181 -7.70 -15.57 -10.86
C SER A 181 -9.09 -14.96 -10.76
N LEU A 182 -10.00 -15.32 -11.68
CA LEU A 182 -11.37 -14.81 -11.66
C LEU A 182 -12.13 -15.25 -10.39
N ALA A 183 -11.91 -16.47 -9.93
CA ALA A 183 -12.53 -16.95 -8.69
C ALA A 183 -12.05 -16.14 -7.47
N LEU A 184 -10.75 -15.81 -7.39
CA LEU A 184 -10.21 -14.99 -6.29
C LEU A 184 -10.70 -13.54 -6.37
N VAL A 185 -10.80 -12.96 -7.57
CA VAL A 185 -11.37 -11.62 -7.77
C VAL A 185 -12.82 -11.55 -7.32
N ALA A 186 -13.63 -12.55 -7.69
CA ALA A 186 -15.02 -12.64 -7.24
C ALA A 186 -15.13 -12.81 -5.73
N GLU A 187 -14.29 -13.63 -5.14
CA GLU A 187 -14.25 -13.86 -3.69
C GLU A 187 -13.83 -12.61 -2.92
N ALA A 188 -12.79 -11.90 -3.35
CA ALA A 188 -12.37 -10.65 -2.75
C ALA A 188 -13.49 -9.58 -2.81
N SER A 189 -14.18 -9.48 -3.95
CA SER A 189 -15.31 -8.54 -4.11
C SER A 189 -16.49 -8.91 -3.20
N ARG A 190 -16.77 -10.21 -3.03
CA ARG A 190 -17.78 -10.71 -2.11
C ARG A 190 -17.43 -10.37 -0.66
N LEU A 191 -16.18 -10.61 -0.26
CA LEU A 191 -15.68 -10.30 1.09
C LEU A 191 -15.72 -8.79 1.35
N ALA A 192 -15.29 -7.94 0.42
CA ALA A 192 -15.40 -6.50 0.55
C ALA A 192 -16.84 -6.02 0.74
N SER A 193 -17.78 -6.66 0.04
CA SER A 193 -19.21 -6.35 0.18
C SER A 193 -19.80 -6.81 1.53
N SER A 194 -19.17 -7.76 2.21
CA SER A 194 -19.62 -8.25 3.53
C SER A 194 -19.07 -7.42 4.70
N VAL A 195 -18.19 -6.46 4.44
CA VAL A 195 -17.64 -5.57 5.47
C VAL A 195 -18.75 -4.68 6.03
N THR A 196 -19.02 -4.79 7.32
CA THR A 196 -20.17 -4.15 8.00
C THR A 196 -19.92 -2.70 8.45
N VAL A 197 -18.85 -2.07 8.01
CA VAL A 197 -18.61 -0.64 8.30
C VAL A 197 -19.70 0.21 7.65
N PRO A 198 -20.18 1.24 8.35
CA PRO A 198 -21.08 2.21 7.76
C PRO A 198 -20.48 2.76 6.46
N THR A 199 -21.15 2.50 5.36
CA THR A 199 -20.76 3.00 4.04
C THR A 199 -21.63 4.20 3.71
N PRO A 200 -21.04 5.33 3.27
CA PRO A 200 -21.82 6.47 2.80
C PRO A 200 -22.84 6.05 1.74
N PRO A 201 -24.06 6.60 1.76
CA PRO A 201 -25.16 6.16 0.88
C PRO A 201 -24.80 6.17 -0.62
N PHE A 202 -23.94 7.08 -1.05
CA PHE A 202 -23.55 7.22 -2.46
C PHE A 202 -22.65 6.06 -2.96
N PHE A 203 -22.04 5.28 -2.08
CA PHE A 203 -21.30 4.08 -2.47
C PHE A 203 -22.15 2.80 -2.40
N GLN A 204 -23.36 2.86 -1.82
CA GLN A 204 -24.20 1.68 -1.69
C GLN A 204 -24.60 1.12 -3.07
N GLY A 205 -24.49 -0.19 -3.23
CA GLY A 205 -24.83 -0.87 -4.48
C GLY A 205 -23.76 -0.76 -5.59
N LEU A 206 -22.70 0.04 -5.43
CA LEU A 206 -21.60 0.08 -6.37
C LEU A 206 -20.75 -1.18 -6.25
N ARG A 207 -20.28 -1.68 -7.41
CA ARG A 207 -19.38 -2.82 -7.48
C ARG A 207 -17.96 -2.41 -7.13
N PHE A 208 -17.24 -3.29 -6.47
CA PHE A 208 -15.80 -3.15 -6.27
C PHE A 208 -15.03 -3.53 -7.54
N SER A 209 -14.05 -2.71 -7.89
CA SER A 209 -12.96 -3.06 -8.81
C SER A 209 -11.78 -3.54 -7.98
N VAL A 210 -11.21 -4.68 -8.34
CA VAL A 210 -10.01 -5.20 -7.68
C VAL A 210 -8.79 -4.59 -8.35
N HIS A 211 -7.93 -3.92 -7.57
CA HIS A 211 -6.68 -3.32 -8.03
C HIS A 211 -5.51 -4.28 -7.91
N ASP A 212 -5.38 -4.93 -6.74
CA ASP A 212 -4.33 -5.91 -6.50
C ASP A 212 -4.86 -7.02 -5.62
N ILE A 213 -4.42 -8.23 -5.88
CA ILE A 213 -4.64 -9.41 -5.04
C ILE A 213 -3.34 -10.18 -4.94
N ARG A 214 -2.94 -10.51 -3.72
CA ARG A 214 -1.80 -11.36 -3.44
C ARG A 214 -2.21 -12.52 -2.57
N ARG A 215 -1.64 -13.69 -2.87
CA ARG A 215 -1.83 -14.91 -2.09
C ARG A 215 -0.55 -15.28 -1.39
N PHE A 216 -0.64 -15.76 -0.16
CA PHE A 216 0.52 -16.19 0.63
C PHE A 216 0.12 -17.22 1.68
N GLU A 217 1.11 -17.92 2.21
CA GLU A 217 0.93 -18.81 3.35
C GLU A 217 1.05 -18.01 4.66
N ALA A 218 -0.05 -17.84 5.40
CA ALA A 218 -0.05 -17.11 6.67
C ALA A 218 0.56 -17.94 7.81
N SER A 219 0.35 -19.23 7.82
CA SER A 219 1.00 -20.22 8.68
C SER A 219 0.89 -21.59 8.02
N PRO A 220 1.67 -22.61 8.46
CA PRO A 220 1.53 -23.95 7.91
C PRO A 220 0.08 -24.41 7.85
N GLY A 221 -0.40 -24.74 6.65
CA GLY A 221 -1.78 -25.16 6.42
C GLY A 221 -2.83 -24.05 6.39
N VAL A 222 -2.43 -22.76 6.45
CA VAL A 222 -3.34 -21.62 6.33
C VAL A 222 -2.92 -20.74 5.16
N GLU A 223 -3.73 -20.70 4.15
CA GLU A 223 -3.60 -19.81 3.01
C GLU A 223 -4.32 -18.47 3.29
N ALA A 224 -3.70 -17.39 2.91
CA ALA A 224 -4.28 -16.06 3.02
C ALA A 224 -4.25 -15.33 1.68
N ILE A 225 -5.20 -14.43 1.51
CA ILE A 225 -5.17 -13.40 0.48
C ILE A 225 -5.14 -12.03 1.14
N VAL A 226 -4.43 -11.12 0.53
CA VAL A 226 -4.56 -9.68 0.76
C VAL A 226 -5.04 -9.06 -0.53
N ALA A 227 -6.06 -8.21 -0.46
CA ALA A 227 -6.64 -7.58 -1.64
C ALA A 227 -6.87 -6.09 -1.41
N HIS A 228 -6.52 -5.31 -2.41
CA HIS A 228 -6.87 -3.89 -2.52
C HIS A 228 -7.98 -3.74 -3.56
N LEU A 229 -9.08 -3.15 -3.12
CA LEU A 229 -10.28 -2.94 -3.94
C LEU A 229 -10.71 -1.47 -3.85
N MET A 230 -11.33 -1.02 -4.91
CA MET A 230 -11.87 0.34 -5.02
C MET A 230 -13.28 0.31 -5.58
N ARG A 231 -14.07 1.31 -5.19
CA ARG A 231 -15.27 1.71 -5.91
C ARG A 231 -15.35 3.23 -6.00
N LYS A 232 -15.93 3.71 -7.09
CA LYS A 232 -15.86 5.12 -7.46
C LYS A 232 -17.24 5.64 -7.87
N VAL A 233 -17.56 6.83 -7.41
CA VAL A 233 -18.70 7.60 -7.90
C VAL A 233 -18.16 8.65 -8.88
N ASN A 234 -18.36 8.40 -10.17
CA ASN A 234 -17.93 9.32 -11.21
C ASN A 234 -18.87 10.53 -11.26
N GLN A 235 -18.44 11.62 -10.65
CA GLN A 235 -19.07 12.94 -10.79
C GLN A 235 -18.07 13.83 -11.50
N GLU A 236 -18.53 14.62 -12.48
CA GLU A 236 -17.64 15.44 -13.31
C GLU A 236 -16.81 16.46 -12.50
N ALA A 237 -17.37 16.99 -11.41
CA ALA A 237 -16.72 18.04 -10.63
C ALA A 237 -15.99 17.57 -9.38
N ASN A 238 -16.42 16.46 -8.76
CA ASN A 238 -15.86 15.97 -7.51
C ASN A 238 -15.99 14.44 -7.46
N PRO A 239 -15.15 13.68 -8.14
CA PRO A 239 -15.17 12.22 -8.09
C PRO A 239 -14.88 11.74 -6.67
N LEU A 240 -15.71 10.81 -6.20
CA LEU A 240 -15.55 10.21 -4.88
C LEU A 240 -15.06 8.77 -5.01
N GLU A 241 -14.13 8.40 -4.16
CA GLU A 241 -13.59 7.06 -4.10
C GLU A 241 -13.73 6.44 -2.70
N GLU A 242 -13.90 5.14 -2.68
CA GLU A 242 -13.74 4.32 -1.50
C GLU A 242 -12.70 3.25 -1.78
N GLN A 243 -11.65 3.21 -0.97
CA GLN A 243 -10.56 2.24 -1.02
C GLN A 243 -10.76 1.24 0.11
N THR A 244 -10.53 -0.03 -0.17
CA THR A 244 -10.65 -1.12 0.81
C THR A 244 -9.43 -2.02 0.72
N LEU A 245 -8.69 -2.16 1.81
CA LEU A 245 -7.69 -3.21 1.98
C LEU A 245 -8.30 -4.28 2.87
N LEU A 246 -8.28 -5.53 2.43
CA LEU A 246 -8.74 -6.66 3.22
C LEU A 246 -7.73 -7.79 3.25
N ILE A 247 -7.76 -8.57 4.34
CA ILE A 247 -7.05 -9.85 4.47
C ILE A 247 -8.10 -10.90 4.80
N ALA A 248 -8.02 -12.04 4.11
CA ALA A 248 -8.86 -13.19 4.40
C ALA A 248 -8.01 -14.47 4.46
N GLU A 249 -8.40 -15.38 5.35
CA GLU A 249 -7.70 -16.65 5.56
C GLU A 249 -8.62 -17.83 5.28
N ARG A 250 -8.03 -18.94 4.86
CA ARG A 250 -8.68 -20.25 4.78
C ARG A 250 -7.70 -21.38 5.10
N ASP A 251 -8.22 -22.52 5.49
CA ASP A 251 -7.42 -23.74 5.56
C ASP A 251 -7.01 -24.20 4.16
N SER A 252 -5.73 -24.55 3.97
CA SER A 252 -5.17 -24.91 2.66
C SER A 252 -5.20 -26.45 2.40
N GLY A 253 -5.99 -27.22 3.17
CA GLY A 253 -6.10 -28.67 3.03
C GLY A 253 -6.85 -29.12 1.76
N VAL A 254 -6.93 -30.45 1.55
CA VAL A 254 -7.57 -31.09 0.39
C VAL A 254 -9.04 -30.65 0.22
N MET A 255 -9.69 -30.25 1.31
CA MET A 255 -11.03 -29.69 1.36
C MET A 255 -10.98 -28.22 1.73
N ALA A 256 -10.20 -27.41 0.99
CA ALA A 256 -10.08 -25.98 1.25
C ALA A 256 -11.48 -25.34 1.35
N GLY A 257 -11.77 -24.80 2.53
CA GLY A 257 -13.01 -24.07 2.80
C GLY A 257 -13.05 -22.69 2.12
N PRO A 258 -14.13 -21.93 2.33
CA PRO A 258 -14.21 -20.54 1.88
C PRO A 258 -13.21 -19.68 2.63
N TYR A 259 -12.84 -18.56 2.04
CA TYR A 259 -12.08 -17.53 2.75
C TYR A 259 -12.96 -16.82 3.78
N HIS A 260 -12.40 -16.56 4.95
CA HIS A 260 -13.01 -15.80 6.02
C HIS A 260 -12.28 -14.47 6.15
N LEU A 261 -13.03 -13.36 6.19
CA LEU A 261 -12.49 -12.03 6.40
C LEU A 261 -11.90 -11.95 7.82
N VAL A 262 -10.63 -11.57 7.93
CA VAL A 262 -9.90 -11.49 9.21
C VAL A 262 -9.35 -10.09 9.50
N TYR A 263 -9.32 -9.22 8.49
CA TYR A 263 -8.97 -7.81 8.61
C TYR A 263 -9.60 -7.04 7.46
N ALA A 264 -10.07 -5.84 7.73
CA ALA A 264 -10.43 -4.89 6.71
C ALA A 264 -10.17 -3.45 7.20
N GLU A 265 -9.70 -2.64 6.29
CA GLU A 265 -9.51 -1.21 6.45
C GLU A 265 -10.19 -0.53 5.26
N ARG A 266 -10.93 0.54 5.52
CA ARG A 266 -11.68 1.26 4.50
C ARG A 266 -11.48 2.76 4.67
N THR A 267 -11.17 3.43 3.58
CA THR A 267 -11.04 4.89 3.48
C THR A 267 -11.95 5.39 2.38
N HIS A 268 -12.48 6.57 2.52
CA HIS A 268 -13.28 7.21 1.48
C HIS A 268 -13.14 8.73 1.51
N GLY A 269 -13.32 9.36 0.38
CA GLY A 269 -13.19 10.81 0.22
C GLY A 269 -13.25 11.22 -1.24
N LEU A 270 -12.73 12.41 -1.52
CA LEU A 270 -12.44 12.84 -2.88
C LEU A 270 -11.32 12.00 -3.46
N GLU A 271 -11.34 11.73 -4.76
CA GLU A 271 -10.31 10.96 -5.46
C GLU A 271 -8.89 11.45 -5.14
N GLU A 272 -8.70 12.77 -5.10
CA GLU A 272 -7.40 13.39 -4.89
C GLU A 272 -6.88 13.28 -3.44
N THR A 273 -7.76 13.04 -2.46
CA THR A 273 -7.41 13.04 -1.03
C THR A 273 -7.64 11.71 -0.34
N THR A 274 -8.24 10.74 -1.05
CA THR A 274 -8.51 9.42 -0.48
C THR A 274 -7.21 8.63 -0.33
N VAL A 275 -6.95 8.15 0.89
CA VAL A 275 -5.77 7.33 1.17
C VAL A 275 -5.86 6.01 0.42
N THR A 276 -4.86 5.74 -0.41
CA THR A 276 -4.72 4.50 -1.19
C THR A 276 -3.76 3.56 -0.49
N PRO A 277 -4.23 2.40 0.02
CA PRO A 277 -3.36 1.42 0.64
C PRO A 277 -2.74 0.48 -0.40
N GLU A 278 -1.43 0.29 -0.35
CA GLU A 278 -0.70 -0.66 -1.19
C GLU A 278 0.16 -1.59 -0.34
N VAL A 279 0.05 -2.90 -0.54
CA VAL A 279 0.96 -3.88 0.08
C VAL A 279 2.25 -3.93 -0.71
N ILE A 280 3.31 -3.37 -0.13
CA ILE A 280 4.61 -3.24 -0.80
C ILE A 280 5.55 -4.41 -0.54
N ALA A 281 5.42 -5.12 0.58
CA ALA A 281 6.20 -6.34 0.85
C ALA A 281 5.55 -7.22 1.93
N GLY A 282 5.99 -8.49 1.96
CA GLY A 282 5.72 -9.43 3.02
C GLY A 282 7.02 -9.93 3.68
N VAL A 283 7.02 -10.00 5.00
CA VAL A 283 8.14 -10.57 5.79
C VAL A 283 7.60 -11.40 6.96
N ARG A 284 8.45 -12.27 7.50
CA ARG A 284 8.20 -12.94 8.79
C ARG A 284 9.18 -12.43 9.83
N ILE A 285 8.66 -12.06 10.99
CA ILE A 285 9.43 -11.67 12.16
C ILE A 285 9.10 -12.66 13.28
N ALA A 286 10.10 -13.35 13.80
CA ALA A 286 9.90 -14.43 14.79
C ALA A 286 8.82 -15.44 14.35
N GLY A 287 8.81 -15.81 13.07
CA GLY A 287 7.84 -16.72 12.47
C GLY A 287 6.46 -16.14 12.14
N ARG A 288 6.15 -14.94 12.60
CA ARG A 288 4.84 -14.28 12.36
C ARG A 288 4.86 -13.52 11.04
N PRO A 289 3.87 -13.69 10.17
CA PRO A 289 3.74 -12.89 8.97
C PRO A 289 3.44 -11.44 9.30
N ILE A 290 4.11 -10.56 8.57
CA ILE A 290 3.90 -9.12 8.58
C ILE A 290 3.79 -8.65 7.14
N LEU A 291 2.76 -7.87 6.85
CA LEU A 291 2.62 -7.14 5.60
C LEU A 291 3.03 -5.68 5.84
N VAL A 292 3.90 -5.16 4.98
CA VAL A 292 4.23 -3.74 4.98
C VAL A 292 3.33 -3.06 3.96
N VAL A 293 2.58 -2.06 4.43
CA VAL A 293 1.58 -1.33 3.64
C VAL A 293 2.01 0.12 3.54
N ALA A 294 2.10 0.64 2.34
CA ALA A 294 2.14 2.08 2.08
C ALA A 294 0.71 2.62 2.05
N ARG A 295 0.49 3.77 2.63
CA ARG A 295 -0.78 4.50 2.64
C ARG A 295 -0.53 5.87 2.06
N ASP A 296 -0.75 5.96 0.75
CA ASP A 296 -0.54 7.18 -0.03
C ASP A 296 -1.78 8.08 0.05
N GLY A 297 -1.59 9.33 0.33
CA GLY A 297 -2.63 10.35 0.42
C GLY A 297 -2.07 11.74 0.14
N ASP A 298 -2.92 12.75 0.13
CA ASP A 298 -2.57 14.16 -0.17
C ASP A 298 -1.48 14.74 0.75
N GLU A 299 -1.44 14.29 2.00
CA GLU A 299 -0.43 14.72 2.98
C GLU A 299 0.84 13.85 2.96
N GLY A 300 1.07 13.07 1.90
CA GLY A 300 2.21 12.16 1.73
C GLY A 300 1.94 10.72 2.14
N VAL A 301 2.99 9.92 2.15
CA VAL A 301 2.93 8.48 2.37
C VAL A 301 3.23 8.12 3.82
N ALA A 302 2.36 7.34 4.45
CA ALA A 302 2.63 6.67 5.73
C ALA A 302 2.82 5.17 5.51
N TYR A 303 3.70 4.55 6.27
CA TYR A 303 3.93 3.11 6.21
C TYR A 303 3.39 2.43 7.45
N ALA A 304 2.77 1.28 7.28
CA ALA A 304 2.25 0.48 8.38
C ALA A 304 2.73 -0.97 8.30
N MET A 305 2.87 -1.59 9.46
CA MET A 305 3.08 -3.03 9.61
C MET A 305 1.80 -3.68 10.10
N LEU A 306 1.20 -4.53 9.28
CA LEU A 306 0.10 -5.39 9.64
C LEU A 306 0.63 -6.75 10.08
N GLU A 307 0.49 -7.11 11.37
CA GLU A 307 0.97 -8.36 11.96
C GLU A 307 -0.19 -9.35 12.15
N ARG A 308 0.06 -10.59 11.80
CA ARG A 308 -0.80 -11.70 12.24
C ARG A 308 -0.51 -12.02 13.70
N SER A 309 -1.36 -11.57 14.60
CA SER A 309 -1.20 -11.73 16.05
C SER A 309 -1.65 -13.10 16.58
N GLY A 310 -2.40 -13.87 15.77
CA GLY A 310 -2.89 -15.21 16.08
C GLY A 310 -3.76 -15.75 14.94
N PRO A 311 -4.30 -16.98 15.04
CA PRO A 311 -5.22 -17.53 14.05
C PRO A 311 -6.40 -16.58 13.79
N GLY A 312 -6.63 -16.23 12.53
CA GLY A 312 -7.71 -15.33 12.12
C GLY A 312 -7.64 -13.91 12.69
N ARG A 313 -6.50 -13.47 13.21
CA ARG A 313 -6.36 -12.15 13.82
C ARG A 313 -5.17 -11.40 13.27
N TRP A 314 -5.46 -10.26 12.63
CA TRP A 314 -4.50 -9.30 12.13
C TRP A 314 -4.70 -7.96 12.81
N ARG A 315 -3.62 -7.21 12.99
CA ARG A 315 -3.66 -5.88 13.60
C ARG A 315 -2.56 -5.00 13.04
N ILE A 316 -2.78 -3.70 13.09
CA ILE A 316 -1.70 -2.74 12.89
C ILE A 316 -0.79 -2.84 14.11
N ARG A 317 0.48 -3.18 13.86
CA ARG A 317 1.51 -3.25 14.89
C ARG A 317 2.22 -1.91 15.05
N TRP A 318 2.50 -1.27 13.93
CA TRP A 318 3.23 -0.02 13.88
C TRP A 318 2.79 0.79 12.66
N THR A 319 2.87 2.13 12.79
CA THR A 319 2.66 3.08 11.69
C THR A 319 3.72 4.17 11.79
N SER A 320 4.29 4.57 10.64
CA SER A 320 5.20 5.72 10.57
C SER A 320 4.44 7.04 10.66
N GLY A 321 5.18 8.12 10.91
CA GLY A 321 4.75 9.44 10.47
C GLY A 321 4.62 9.48 8.93
N ARG A 322 4.00 10.51 8.41
CA ARG A 322 3.90 10.74 6.96
C ARG A 322 5.22 11.27 6.42
N THR A 323 5.56 10.88 5.22
CA THR A 323 6.73 11.37 4.47
C THR A 323 6.24 11.91 3.14
N HIS A 324 6.85 12.99 2.68
CA HIS A 324 6.59 13.56 1.35
C HIS A 324 7.51 12.99 0.28
N CYS A 325 8.20 11.89 0.59
CA CYS A 325 9.00 11.13 -0.35
C CYS A 325 8.09 10.14 -1.10
N ALA A 326 7.55 10.50 -2.21
CA ALA A 326 6.82 9.62 -3.12
C ALA A 326 7.52 9.58 -4.47
#